data_5095727c38194e22ca92c0ce0979fd0c
#
_entry.id   5095727c38194e22ca92c0ce0979fd0c
#
_cell.length_a   1.000
_cell.length_b   1.000
_cell.length_c   1.000
_cell.angle_alpha   90.00
_cell.angle_beta   90.00
_cell.angle_gamma   90.00
#
_symmetry.space_group_name_H-M   'P 1'
#
loop_
_entity.id
_entity.type
_entity.pdbx_description
1 polymer ?
#
loop_
_entity_poly.entity_id
_entity_poly.type
_entity_poly.pdbx_seq_one_letter_code
_entity_poly.pdbx_strand_id
1 'polypeptide(L)'
;GENVTSELKITPDQTVTVNEKETFSVTVSWTDGSDNQVDDVTHTFEIGVTPIEAQSPDFTVSELLWNPEVPTVGTEVTLTATISNLVNNTGIHNVPIVFYDGDEPFNVTTIVFEGTDDEEVTVTATWTATKGSHPLRVAIDPSVTLNEVDSTNNEKAITISVSSVSDDDDNSFRMIALVVVGLVGGLAYVSYRSKRT
;
A
#
# COMPACT_ATOMS: atom_id res chain seq x y z
N GLY A 1 -5.76 -47.21 -36.58
CA GLY A 1 -5.92 -47.09 -35.12
C GLY A 1 -6.50 -45.73 -34.80
N GLU A 2 -7.60 -45.67 -34.06
CA GLU A 2 -8.16 -44.42 -33.58
C GLU A 2 -7.30 -43.92 -32.42
N ASN A 3 -6.91 -42.63 -32.48
CA ASN A 3 -6.25 -41.98 -31.37
C ASN A 3 -7.34 -41.49 -30.37
N VAL A 4 -7.36 -42.04 -29.20
CA VAL A 4 -8.20 -41.56 -28.09
C VAL A 4 -7.36 -40.61 -27.26
N THR A 5 -7.79 -39.37 -27.15
CA THR A 5 -7.20 -38.36 -26.25
C THR A 5 -8.09 -38.22 -25.03
N SER A 6 -7.50 -38.34 -23.83
CA SER A 6 -8.16 -38.07 -22.56
C SER A 6 -7.40 -36.95 -21.84
N GLU A 7 -8.15 -36.01 -21.24
CA GLU A 7 -7.59 -34.98 -20.38
C GLU A 7 -7.72 -35.43 -18.91
N LEU A 8 -6.61 -35.48 -18.20
CA LEU A 8 -6.59 -35.66 -16.75
C LEU A 8 -6.41 -34.29 -16.08
N LYS A 9 -7.45 -33.81 -15.40
CA LYS A 9 -7.40 -32.59 -14.59
C LYS A 9 -7.12 -32.97 -13.14
N ILE A 10 -5.96 -32.60 -12.62
CA ILE A 10 -5.61 -32.75 -11.21
C ILE A 10 -5.88 -31.41 -10.53
N THR A 11 -6.76 -31.42 -9.51
CA THR A 11 -6.99 -30.24 -8.66
C THR A 11 -6.31 -30.55 -7.33
N PRO A 12 -5.23 -29.84 -6.94
CA PRO A 12 -4.61 -30.04 -5.63
C PRO A 12 -5.61 -29.71 -4.53
N ASP A 13 -5.61 -30.49 -3.45
CA ASP A 13 -6.26 -30.11 -2.20
C ASP A 13 -5.49 -28.95 -1.57
N GLN A 14 -6.17 -28.08 -0.84
CA GLN A 14 -5.58 -26.88 -0.21
C GLN A 14 -4.54 -27.19 0.88
N THR A 15 -4.27 -28.43 1.13
CA THR A 15 -3.32 -28.93 2.14
C THR A 15 -1.97 -29.38 1.55
N VAL A 16 -1.63 -28.99 0.33
CA VAL A 16 -0.32 -29.34 -0.25
C VAL A 16 0.79 -28.70 0.56
N THR A 17 1.60 -29.54 1.20
CA THR A 17 2.77 -29.08 1.96
C THR A 17 3.83 -28.59 0.98
N VAL A 18 4.28 -27.37 1.19
CA VAL A 18 5.31 -26.73 0.36
C VAL A 18 6.62 -27.52 0.46
N ASN A 19 7.30 -27.73 -0.67
CA ASN A 19 8.53 -28.53 -0.84
C ASN A 19 8.35 -30.07 -0.81
N GLU A 20 7.14 -30.58 -0.83
CA GLU A 20 6.93 -32.01 -1.06
C GLU A 20 6.67 -32.31 -2.53
N LYS A 21 7.18 -33.45 -2.96
CA LYS A 21 6.87 -34.00 -4.29
C LYS A 21 5.82 -35.07 -4.14
N GLU A 22 4.74 -34.91 -4.87
CA GLU A 22 3.68 -35.90 -4.93
C GLU A 22 3.87 -36.77 -6.18
N THR A 23 3.80 -38.07 -5.99
CA THR A 23 3.92 -39.05 -7.07
C THR A 23 2.51 -39.49 -7.47
N PHE A 24 2.16 -39.28 -8.71
CA PHE A 24 0.90 -39.71 -9.30
C PHE A 24 1.16 -40.87 -10.27
N SER A 25 0.29 -41.89 -10.19
CA SER A 25 0.32 -43.00 -11.13
C SER A 25 -1.03 -43.08 -11.86
N VAL A 26 -0.97 -43.12 -13.17
CA VAL A 26 -2.14 -43.35 -14.01
C VAL A 26 -1.99 -44.70 -14.66
N THR A 27 -2.92 -45.61 -14.36
CA THR A 27 -2.97 -46.93 -14.97
C THR A 27 -4.13 -46.94 -15.97
N VAL A 28 -3.82 -47.26 -17.20
CA VAL A 28 -4.82 -47.46 -18.26
C VAL A 28 -4.97 -48.96 -18.48
N SER A 29 -6.17 -49.43 -18.23
CA SER A 29 -6.56 -50.84 -18.46
C SER A 29 -7.56 -50.90 -19.60
N TRP A 30 -7.43 -51.91 -20.46
CA TRP A 30 -8.43 -52.14 -21.51
C TRP A 30 -8.67 -53.64 -21.71
N THR A 31 -9.82 -53.95 -22.25
CA THR A 31 -10.20 -55.31 -22.60
C THR A 31 -10.22 -55.46 -24.13
N ASP A 32 -9.97 -56.70 -24.58
CA ASP A 32 -10.21 -57.07 -25.98
C ASP A 32 -11.70 -57.23 -26.30
N GLY A 33 -12.06 -57.45 -27.55
CA GLY A 33 -13.44 -57.60 -27.98
C GLY A 33 -14.15 -58.87 -27.45
N SER A 34 -13.47 -59.67 -26.57
CA SER A 34 -13.97 -60.86 -25.92
C SER A 34 -13.95 -60.74 -24.40
N ASP A 35 -13.89 -59.48 -23.89
CA ASP A 35 -13.82 -59.14 -22.45
C ASP A 35 -12.57 -59.67 -21.71
N ASN A 36 -11.53 -60.11 -22.43
CA ASN A 36 -10.28 -60.44 -21.79
C ASN A 36 -9.48 -59.18 -21.51
N GLN A 37 -8.95 -59.07 -20.29
CA GLN A 37 -8.04 -58.00 -19.94
C GLN A 37 -6.76 -58.06 -20.78
N VAL A 38 -6.40 -56.99 -21.37
CA VAL A 38 -5.10 -56.77 -22.02
C VAL A 38 -4.13 -56.13 -21.02
N ASP A 39 -2.86 -56.17 -21.27
CA ASP A 39 -1.86 -55.61 -20.33
C ASP A 39 -2.13 -54.16 -19.95
N ASP A 40 -2.06 -53.89 -18.66
CA ASP A 40 -2.17 -52.52 -18.13
C ASP A 40 -0.91 -51.71 -18.43
N VAL A 41 -1.08 -50.47 -18.80
CA VAL A 41 0.01 -49.51 -18.92
C VAL A 41 -0.09 -48.47 -17.81
N THR A 42 0.95 -48.43 -16.96
CA THR A 42 1.04 -47.47 -15.88
C THR A 42 2.11 -46.42 -16.20
N HIS A 43 1.73 -45.15 -16.15
CA HIS A 43 2.66 -44.02 -16.20
C HIS A 43 2.68 -43.33 -14.84
N THR A 44 3.90 -43.12 -14.35
CA THR A 44 4.13 -42.39 -13.10
C THR A 44 4.79 -41.05 -13.41
N PHE A 45 4.31 -40.01 -12.75
CA PHE A 45 4.88 -38.65 -12.86
C PHE A 45 4.91 -38.00 -11.49
N GLU A 46 5.91 -37.13 -11.27
CA GLU A 46 6.08 -36.36 -10.08
C GLU A 46 5.62 -34.92 -10.37
N ILE A 47 4.81 -34.36 -9.46
CA ILE A 47 4.48 -32.93 -9.43
C ILE A 47 5.11 -32.36 -8.17
N GLY A 48 6.01 -31.40 -8.34
CA GLY A 48 6.59 -30.64 -7.25
C GLY A 48 5.94 -29.26 -7.15
N VAL A 49 5.55 -28.86 -5.93
CA VAL A 49 5.14 -27.49 -5.64
C VAL A 49 6.34 -26.75 -5.08
N THR A 50 6.90 -25.84 -5.86
CA THR A 50 7.92 -24.91 -5.37
C THR A 50 7.23 -23.71 -4.77
N PRO A 51 7.58 -23.28 -3.54
CA PRO A 51 7.07 -22.03 -3.01
C PRO A 51 7.54 -20.87 -3.88
N ILE A 52 6.66 -19.97 -4.16
CA ILE A 52 7.08 -18.63 -4.60
C ILE A 52 7.60 -17.96 -3.33
N GLU A 53 8.91 -17.74 -3.23
CA GLU A 53 9.46 -16.97 -2.11
C GLU A 53 8.85 -15.57 -2.12
N ALA A 54 8.35 -15.14 -0.95
CA ALA A 54 7.85 -13.79 -0.78
C ALA A 54 8.99 -12.78 -1.02
N GLN A 55 8.72 -11.76 -1.80
CA GLN A 55 9.66 -10.69 -2.07
C GLN A 55 9.69 -9.71 -0.89
N SER A 56 10.79 -8.97 -0.73
CA SER A 56 10.84 -7.84 0.20
C SER A 56 9.89 -6.75 -0.30
N PRO A 57 9.09 -6.14 0.57
CA PRO A 57 8.18 -5.05 0.19
C PRO A 57 8.95 -3.78 -0.15
N ASP A 58 8.27 -2.85 -0.80
CA ASP A 58 8.73 -1.49 -1.06
C ASP A 58 7.53 -0.56 -0.87
N PHE A 59 7.36 -0.09 0.37
CA PHE A 59 6.25 0.79 0.72
C PHE A 59 6.58 2.24 0.38
N THR A 60 5.60 2.97 -0.09
CA THR A 60 5.75 4.40 -0.40
C THR A 60 4.52 5.20 0.02
N VAL A 61 4.73 6.45 0.38
CA VAL A 61 3.64 7.41 0.54
C VAL A 61 3.35 8.03 -0.82
N SER A 62 2.35 7.49 -1.51
CA SER A 62 1.96 7.97 -2.85
C SER A 62 1.30 9.35 -2.79
N GLU A 63 0.49 9.63 -1.75
CA GLU A 63 -0.21 10.90 -1.59
C GLU A 63 -0.31 11.32 -0.11
N LEU A 64 -0.30 12.64 0.14
CA LEU A 64 -0.62 13.24 1.44
C LEU A 64 -1.49 14.48 1.20
N LEU A 65 -2.74 14.41 1.63
CA LEU A 65 -3.75 15.47 1.55
C LEU A 65 -4.10 15.98 2.93
N TRP A 66 -4.72 17.17 2.99
CA TRP A 66 -5.26 17.73 4.22
C TRP A 66 -6.54 18.54 3.98
N ASN A 67 -7.39 18.57 4.98
CA ASN A 67 -8.63 19.32 4.96
C ASN A 67 -8.96 19.88 6.36
N PRO A 68 -9.33 21.17 6.52
CA PRO A 68 -9.44 22.18 5.46
C PRO A 68 -8.08 22.66 4.93
N GLU A 69 -8.03 23.11 3.67
CA GLU A 69 -6.80 23.60 3.03
C GLU A 69 -6.21 24.85 3.72
N VAL A 70 -7.07 25.67 4.33
CA VAL A 70 -6.70 26.91 5.04
C VAL A 70 -7.23 26.84 6.46
N PRO A 71 -6.51 26.17 7.38
CA PRO A 71 -6.94 26.10 8.76
C PRO A 71 -6.68 27.39 9.53
N THR A 72 -7.52 27.68 10.52
CA THR A 72 -7.31 28.72 11.52
C THR A 72 -6.90 28.08 12.85
N VAL A 73 -6.38 28.87 13.78
CA VAL A 73 -6.02 28.36 15.11
C VAL A 73 -7.19 27.64 15.78
N GLY A 74 -6.95 26.45 16.29
CA GLY A 74 -7.94 25.58 16.92
C GLY A 74 -8.76 24.73 15.95
N THR A 75 -8.57 24.88 14.64
CA THR A 75 -9.24 24.03 13.64
C THR A 75 -8.66 22.61 13.71
N GLU A 76 -9.53 21.60 13.69
CA GLU A 76 -9.13 20.23 13.44
C GLU A 76 -8.87 20.04 11.96
N VAL A 77 -7.66 19.62 11.64
CA VAL A 77 -7.21 19.31 10.27
C VAL A 77 -7.08 17.82 10.13
N THR A 78 -7.78 17.24 9.18
CA THR A 78 -7.63 15.83 8.81
C THR A 78 -6.53 15.69 7.76
N LEU A 79 -5.49 14.96 8.07
CA LEU A 79 -4.51 14.51 7.11
C LEU A 79 -4.93 13.14 6.57
N THR A 80 -4.79 12.95 5.28
CA THR A 80 -5.08 11.69 4.59
C THR A 80 -3.85 11.29 3.79
N ALA A 81 -3.27 10.16 4.14
CA ALA A 81 -2.13 9.59 3.41
C ALA A 81 -2.55 8.32 2.69
N THR A 82 -2.11 8.16 1.44
CA THR A 82 -2.24 6.93 0.67
C THR A 82 -0.89 6.23 0.65
N ILE A 83 -0.88 4.98 1.09
CA ILE A 83 0.30 4.13 1.16
C ILE A 83 0.15 3.04 0.13
N SER A 84 1.17 2.82 -0.69
CA SER A 84 1.21 1.78 -1.71
C SER A 84 2.39 0.86 -1.48
N ASN A 85 2.27 -0.40 -1.86
CA ASN A 85 3.40 -1.33 -1.97
C ASN A 85 3.76 -1.49 -3.45
N LEU A 86 4.99 -1.16 -3.81
CA LEU A 86 5.47 -1.17 -5.20
C LEU A 86 5.94 -2.56 -5.66
N VAL A 87 6.00 -3.53 -4.75
CA VAL A 87 6.42 -4.91 -5.03
C VAL A 87 5.26 -5.86 -4.75
N ASN A 88 4.96 -6.71 -5.73
CA ASN A 88 3.93 -7.72 -5.62
C ASN A 88 4.42 -8.98 -4.89
N ASN A 89 3.49 -9.79 -4.38
CA ASN A 89 3.76 -11.07 -3.74
C ASN A 89 4.74 -10.99 -2.56
N THR A 90 4.55 -9.98 -1.71
CA THR A 90 5.44 -9.73 -0.55
C THR A 90 5.00 -10.46 0.72
N GLY A 91 3.80 -11.07 0.73
CA GLY A 91 3.16 -11.60 1.93
C GLY A 91 2.52 -10.52 2.81
N ILE A 92 1.96 -10.93 3.94
CA ILE A 92 1.24 -10.03 4.86
C ILE A 92 2.24 -9.25 5.70
N HIS A 93 2.07 -7.93 5.73
CA HIS A 93 2.89 -7.02 6.54
C HIS A 93 2.03 -6.13 7.44
N ASN A 94 2.46 -6.01 8.71
CA ASN A 94 1.95 -4.98 9.63
C ASN A 94 2.87 -3.78 9.53
N VAL A 95 2.38 -2.69 8.95
CA VAL A 95 3.18 -1.52 8.57
C VAL A 95 2.88 -0.38 9.53
N PRO A 96 3.86 0.03 10.39
CA PRO A 96 3.70 1.17 11.28
C PRO A 96 3.69 2.48 10.50
N ILE A 97 2.73 3.35 10.80
CA ILE A 97 2.60 4.69 10.20
C ILE A 97 2.62 5.72 11.33
N VAL A 98 3.43 6.74 11.18
CA VAL A 98 3.54 7.82 12.16
C VAL A 98 3.35 9.17 11.48
N PHE A 99 2.50 10.02 12.04
CA PHE A 99 2.32 11.40 11.64
C PHE A 99 3.00 12.34 12.63
N TYR A 100 3.69 13.36 12.12
CA TYR A 100 4.50 14.30 12.89
C TYR A 100 4.12 15.75 12.58
N ASP A 101 4.29 16.62 13.59
CA ASP A 101 4.43 18.07 13.44
C ASP A 101 5.87 18.45 13.80
N GLY A 102 6.69 18.77 12.82
CA GLY A 102 8.13 18.83 13.00
C GLY A 102 8.69 17.45 13.36
N ASP A 103 9.32 17.36 14.53
CA ASP A 103 9.89 16.12 15.08
C ASP A 103 8.96 15.43 16.10
N GLU A 104 7.82 16.05 16.45
CA GLU A 104 6.90 15.53 17.45
C GLU A 104 5.82 14.65 16.83
N PRO A 105 5.74 13.37 17.19
CA PRO A 105 4.68 12.49 16.69
C PRO A 105 3.35 12.85 17.37
N PHE A 106 2.28 13.00 16.58
CA PHE A 106 0.94 13.25 17.11
C PHE A 106 -0.06 12.12 16.82
N ASN A 107 0.27 11.21 15.90
CA ASN A 107 -0.54 10.02 15.64
C ASN A 107 0.35 8.86 15.25
N VAL A 108 0.06 7.68 15.82
CA VAL A 108 0.73 6.41 15.51
C VAL A 108 -0.34 5.37 15.24
N THR A 109 -0.26 4.71 14.11
CA THR A 109 -1.16 3.62 13.74
C THR A 109 -0.42 2.51 13.03
N THR A 110 -1.07 1.37 12.85
CA THR A 110 -0.54 0.25 12.08
C THR A 110 -1.59 -0.17 11.06
N ILE A 111 -1.17 -0.34 9.83
CA ILE A 111 -2.01 -0.85 8.75
C ILE A 111 -1.52 -2.22 8.32
N VAL A 112 -2.40 -2.99 7.69
CA VAL A 112 -2.09 -4.32 7.18
C VAL A 112 -2.08 -4.27 5.66
N PHE A 113 -1.00 -4.78 5.07
CA PHE A 113 -0.92 -5.10 3.66
C PHE A 113 -1.01 -6.61 3.49
N GLU A 114 -1.87 -7.08 2.61
CA GLU A 114 -2.07 -8.49 2.30
C GLU A 114 -1.00 -9.03 1.32
N GLY A 115 -0.22 -8.15 0.73
CA GLY A 115 0.84 -8.49 -0.23
C GLY A 115 0.31 -8.84 -1.61
N THR A 116 -0.90 -8.38 -1.93
CA THR A 116 -1.49 -8.52 -3.26
C THR A 116 -0.99 -7.45 -4.24
N ASP A 117 -1.28 -7.64 -5.52
CA ASP A 117 -0.89 -6.70 -6.56
C ASP A 117 -1.67 -5.38 -6.44
N ASP A 118 -0.98 -4.26 -6.69
CA ASP A 118 -1.55 -2.90 -6.73
C ASP A 118 -2.32 -2.50 -5.44
N GLU A 119 -1.90 -3.02 -4.30
CA GLU A 119 -2.57 -2.73 -3.03
C GLU A 119 -2.25 -1.31 -2.55
N GLU A 120 -3.31 -0.54 -2.29
CA GLU A 120 -3.24 0.78 -1.69
C GLU A 120 -4.08 0.85 -0.42
N VAL A 121 -3.53 1.44 0.63
CA VAL A 121 -4.23 1.64 1.90
C VAL A 121 -4.23 3.12 2.25
N THR A 122 -5.42 3.66 2.54
CA THR A 122 -5.58 5.04 3.00
C THR A 122 -5.62 5.08 4.52
N VAL A 123 -4.83 5.98 5.12
CA VAL A 123 -4.79 6.22 6.56
C VAL A 123 -5.02 7.70 6.85
N THR A 124 -5.73 7.99 7.94
CA THR A 124 -6.05 9.35 8.34
C THR A 124 -5.55 9.66 9.75
N ALA A 125 -5.17 10.92 9.97
CA ALA A 125 -4.85 11.44 11.29
C ALA A 125 -5.46 12.83 11.46
N THR A 126 -5.86 13.18 12.69
CA THR A 126 -6.36 14.51 13.03
C THR A 126 -5.28 15.29 13.77
N TRP A 127 -5.04 16.51 13.32
CA TRP A 127 -4.13 17.48 13.93
C TRP A 127 -4.87 18.76 14.27
N THR A 128 -4.65 19.28 15.48
CA THR A 128 -5.24 20.57 15.90
C THR A 128 -4.31 21.71 15.52
N ALA A 129 -4.76 22.60 14.66
CA ALA A 129 -3.97 23.69 14.13
C ALA A 129 -3.60 24.70 15.21
N THR A 130 -2.29 24.96 15.40
CA THR A 130 -1.77 26.02 16.25
C THR A 130 -1.15 27.13 15.41
N LYS A 131 -0.97 28.33 15.99
CA LYS A 131 -0.39 29.46 15.26
C LYS A 131 1.06 29.19 14.87
N GLY A 132 1.39 29.38 13.59
CA GLY A 132 2.76 29.25 13.10
C GLY A 132 2.87 28.53 11.78
N SER A 133 4.08 28.09 11.48
CA SER A 133 4.40 27.27 10.33
C SER A 133 4.68 25.86 10.81
N HIS A 134 3.92 24.90 10.32
CA HIS A 134 3.93 23.50 10.74
C HIS A 134 4.37 22.59 9.60
N PRO A 135 5.59 22.02 9.68
CA PRO A 135 6.02 20.99 8.75
C PRO A 135 5.41 19.64 9.16
N LEU A 136 4.22 19.35 8.63
CA LEU A 136 3.54 18.08 8.86
C LEU A 136 4.11 17.02 7.93
N ARG A 137 4.39 15.83 8.46
CA ARG A 137 4.86 14.70 7.67
C ARG A 137 4.22 13.39 8.13
N VAL A 138 4.16 12.46 7.20
CA VAL A 138 3.83 11.06 7.46
C VAL A 138 5.06 10.22 7.13
N ALA A 139 5.36 9.23 7.98
CA ALA A 139 6.44 8.29 7.79
C ALA A 139 5.96 6.85 7.95
N ILE A 140 6.40 6.00 7.04
CA ILE A 140 6.23 4.55 7.07
C ILE A 140 7.43 3.96 7.80
N ASP A 141 7.18 3.04 8.74
CA ASP A 141 8.21 2.30 9.49
C ASP A 141 9.44 3.14 9.88
N PRO A 142 9.27 4.26 10.62
CA PRO A 142 10.38 5.15 10.95
C PRO A 142 11.46 4.49 11.81
N SER A 143 11.18 3.31 12.36
CA SER A 143 12.14 2.50 13.13
C SER A 143 12.92 1.51 12.27
N VAL A 144 12.65 1.44 10.96
CA VAL A 144 13.29 0.55 9.98
C VAL A 144 13.27 -0.91 10.45
N THR A 145 12.08 -1.38 10.81
CA THR A 145 11.85 -2.77 11.29
C THR A 145 11.48 -3.72 10.14
N LEU A 146 10.96 -3.18 9.04
CA LEU A 146 10.64 -3.90 7.83
C LEU A 146 11.89 -3.97 6.92
N ASN A 147 12.10 -5.11 6.31
CA ASN A 147 13.20 -5.29 5.36
C ASN A 147 12.72 -4.89 3.96
N GLU A 148 12.68 -3.58 3.69
CA GLU A 148 12.21 -3.02 2.42
C GLU A 148 13.31 -2.96 1.35
N VAL A 149 12.89 -2.94 0.09
CA VAL A 149 13.77 -2.75 -1.07
C VAL A 149 14.33 -1.33 -1.09
N ASP A 150 13.46 -0.33 -0.85
CA ASP A 150 13.83 1.08 -0.77
C ASP A 150 13.05 1.77 0.37
N SER A 151 13.75 2.19 1.41
CA SER A 151 13.16 2.96 2.52
C SER A 151 13.28 4.49 2.35
N THR A 152 13.85 4.97 1.25
CA THR A 152 14.01 6.42 1.01
C THR A 152 12.74 7.11 0.52
N ASN A 153 11.74 6.35 0.08
CA ASN A 153 10.43 6.81 -0.40
C ASN A 153 9.32 6.73 0.68
N ASN A 154 9.69 6.38 1.93
CA ASN A 154 8.78 6.12 3.04
C ASN A 154 8.23 7.37 3.72
N GLU A 155 8.60 8.55 3.28
CA GLU A 155 8.14 9.79 3.90
C GLU A 155 7.56 10.77 2.88
N LYS A 156 6.52 11.50 3.32
CA LYS A 156 5.99 12.65 2.60
C LYS A 156 5.68 13.76 3.58
N ALA A 157 6.05 14.99 3.20
CA ALA A 157 5.89 16.17 4.05
C ALA A 157 5.20 17.31 3.30
N ILE A 158 4.46 18.10 4.05
CA ILE A 158 3.82 19.35 3.64
C ILE A 158 4.12 20.42 4.69
N THR A 159 3.99 21.69 4.32
CA THR A 159 4.07 22.78 5.30
C THR A 159 2.77 23.55 5.29
N ILE A 160 2.12 23.67 6.46
CA ILE A 160 0.89 24.42 6.65
C ILE A 160 1.20 25.67 7.48
N SER A 161 0.80 26.85 6.99
CA SER A 161 0.90 28.10 7.74
C SER A 161 -0.45 28.46 8.33
N VAL A 162 -0.51 28.59 9.66
CA VAL A 162 -1.72 28.91 10.41
C VAL A 162 -1.63 30.33 10.99
N SER A 163 -2.55 31.19 10.57
CA SER A 163 -2.68 32.54 11.08
C SER A 163 -3.73 32.63 12.18
N SER A 164 -3.52 33.48 13.18
CA SER A 164 -4.60 33.86 14.07
C SER A 164 -5.64 34.67 13.29
N VAL A 165 -6.93 34.39 13.51
CA VAL A 165 -7.97 35.37 13.14
C VAL A 165 -7.75 36.56 14.05
N SER A 166 -7.35 37.72 13.50
CA SER A 166 -7.42 38.97 14.26
C SER A 166 -8.89 39.36 14.31
N ASP A 167 -9.49 39.39 15.51
CA ASP A 167 -10.75 40.04 15.77
C ASP A 167 -10.53 41.57 15.80
N ASP A 168 -10.00 42.12 14.73
CA ASP A 168 -9.97 43.57 14.56
C ASP A 168 -11.31 43.99 13.94
N ASP A 169 -12.20 44.46 14.78
CA ASP A 169 -13.42 45.21 14.46
C ASP A 169 -13.14 46.57 13.77
N ASP A 170 -12.05 46.66 13.01
CA ASP A 170 -11.75 47.85 12.25
C ASP A 170 -11.56 47.53 10.75
N ASN A 171 -12.33 48.21 9.95
CA ASN A 171 -12.60 48.15 8.53
C ASN A 171 -11.34 48.25 7.63
N SER A 172 -10.31 47.45 7.90
CA SER A 172 -9.02 47.45 7.19
C SER A 172 -8.71 46.07 6.63
N PHE A 173 -8.83 45.94 5.33
CA PHE A 173 -8.24 44.92 4.41
C PHE A 173 -7.74 43.63 5.01
N ARG A 174 -8.57 42.60 4.99
CA ARG A 174 -8.07 41.20 5.22
C ARG A 174 -7.24 40.74 4.04
N MET A 175 -5.97 40.69 4.23
CA MET A 175 -5.04 40.02 3.31
C MET A 175 -4.79 38.58 3.83
N ILE A 176 -5.38 37.60 3.21
CA ILE A 176 -5.05 36.19 3.48
C ILE A 176 -3.99 35.80 2.47
N ALA A 177 -2.75 35.66 2.92
CA ALA A 177 -1.70 35.06 2.12
C ALA A 177 -1.63 33.56 2.42
N LEU A 178 -2.08 32.77 1.47
CA LEU A 178 -1.89 31.32 1.49
C LEU A 178 -0.56 31.01 0.79
N VAL A 179 0.40 30.51 1.53
CA VAL A 179 1.64 29.95 0.95
C VAL A 179 1.60 28.45 1.20
N VAL A 180 1.27 27.71 0.18
CA VAL A 180 1.44 26.26 0.17
C VAL A 180 2.75 25.96 -0.54
N VAL A 181 3.73 25.45 0.18
CA VAL A 181 4.99 24.98 -0.41
C VAL A 181 5.00 23.45 -0.32
N GLY A 182 4.58 22.82 -1.40
CA GLY A 182 4.76 21.37 -1.58
C GLY A 182 6.15 21.13 -2.19
N LEU A 183 7.05 20.48 -1.49
CA LEU A 183 8.34 20.06 -2.01
C LEU A 183 8.27 18.63 -2.50
N VAL A 184 7.84 18.45 -3.74
CA VAL A 184 8.27 17.32 -4.58
C VAL A 184 8.45 17.88 -5.99
N GLY A 185 9.71 17.97 -6.46
CA GLY A 185 10.04 18.21 -7.88
C GLY A 185 9.55 19.54 -8.45
N GLY A 186 10.13 20.63 -8.02
CA GLY A 186 10.31 21.87 -8.75
C GLY A 186 9.12 22.44 -9.50
N LEU A 187 8.23 23.15 -8.80
CA LEU A 187 7.55 24.35 -9.31
C LEU A 187 6.76 24.97 -8.14
N ALA A 188 7.23 26.10 -7.64
CA ALA A 188 6.45 26.90 -6.69
C ALA A 188 5.38 27.67 -7.48
N TYR A 189 4.10 27.45 -7.15
CA TYR A 189 3.00 28.26 -7.66
C TYR A 189 2.52 29.22 -6.57
N VAL A 190 2.74 30.52 -6.77
CA VAL A 190 2.21 31.56 -5.89
C VAL A 190 0.97 32.14 -6.56
N SER A 191 -0.22 31.94 -5.97
CA SER A 191 -1.44 32.58 -6.42
C SER A 191 -1.79 33.74 -5.49
N TYR A 192 -1.81 34.95 -6.04
CA TYR A 192 -2.22 36.16 -5.34
C TYR A 192 -3.60 36.57 -5.82
N ARG A 193 -4.57 36.68 -4.90
CA ARG A 193 -5.92 37.18 -5.20
C ARG A 193 -6.25 38.34 -4.30
N SER A 194 -6.32 39.57 -4.87
CA SER A 194 -6.83 40.75 -4.23
C SER A 194 -8.32 40.91 -4.60
N LYS A 195 -9.23 41.01 -3.64
CA LYS A 195 -10.60 41.49 -3.86
C LYS A 195 -10.65 42.96 -3.50
N ARG A 196 -11.01 43.79 -4.48
CA ARG A 196 -11.50 45.16 -4.22
C ARG A 196 -13.03 45.10 -4.13
N THR A 197 -13.59 45.60 -3.09
CA THR A 197 -14.99 46.11 -3.07
C THR A 197 -14.98 47.55 -3.41
#